data_f91ba2f41778cc630faf7304bcec6e86
#
_entry.id   f91ba2f41778cc630faf7304bcec6e86
#
_cell.length_a   1.000
_cell.length_b   1.000
_cell.length_c   1.000
_cell.angle_alpha   90.00
_cell.angle_beta   90.00
_cell.angle_gamma   90.00
#
_symmetry.space_group_name_H-M   'P 1'
#
loop_
_entity.id
_entity.type
_entity.pdbx_description
1 polymer ?
#
loop_
_entity_poly.entity_id
_entity_poly.type
_entity_poly.pdbx_seq_one_letter_code
_entity_poly.pdbx_strand_id
1 'polypeptide(L)'
;MRAAATLPNTRPHRGRGSPQRGLLFASAPPMSTASATKATAPFDEFNPFLAMARRFDVAADRLGLDDGLREVLRTPDKELTVSIPVLMDNGKLRVFTGYRVQHNFSRGPCKGGIRYAPDVHLDEVRALAAWMTWKCSVVDVPFGGGKGGVICDPRELSKGELERITRRYTTGIMDILGPDRDVPAPDVNTNEQTMAWLMDTYSMHVRRTETAIVTGKPLALGGSKGRTEATGRGVMIVTREALKKLGLRPENVRVVVQGSGNVGGIGAMLLAREGMKVVSMSDMYGAIHNPAGLDVPEVLAYLKANKKLAGYTKAEHLPNSAQLELDCDVLVPAATENQITSKNAERIKAKLIVEGANGPTTVLADEILDRRGVMVIPDILANAGGVTVSYFEWVQDRAGYFWTEEVVNSRLEQVMTSSFAAVEAEAKKHGASMRIGAYILAVGRVANVYQLRGTYA
;
A
#
# COMPACT_ATOMS: atom_id res chain seq x y z
N MET A 1 -43.15 24.76 -53.50
CA MET A 1 -42.72 24.23 -54.80
C MET A 1 -41.84 23.03 -54.53
N ARG A 2 -42.39 21.87 -54.56
CA ARG A 2 -42.31 20.79 -55.53
C ARG A 2 -40.90 20.65 -56.10
N ALA A 3 -40.17 19.50 -55.95
CA ALA A 3 -40.53 18.24 -56.61
C ALA A 3 -39.84 17.02 -55.95
N ALA A 4 -40.59 15.95 -55.92
CA ALA A 4 -40.18 14.59 -55.67
C ALA A 4 -39.52 13.97 -56.94
N ALA A 5 -38.57 13.02 -56.77
CA ALA A 5 -38.15 12.18 -57.87
C ALA A 5 -38.03 10.72 -57.35
N THR A 6 -38.70 9.90 -58.09
CA THR A 6 -39.04 8.48 -57.94
C THR A 6 -37.90 7.52 -58.20
N LEU A 7 -37.94 6.37 -57.51
CA LEU A 7 -37.22 5.13 -57.76
C LEU A 7 -37.65 4.42 -59.05
N PRO A 8 -36.82 3.55 -59.64
CA PRO A 8 -37.31 2.41 -60.41
C PRO A 8 -36.92 1.06 -59.75
N ASN A 9 -37.92 0.26 -59.73
CA ASN A 9 -38.04 -1.14 -59.37
C ASN A 9 -37.51 -2.03 -60.49
N THR A 10 -36.68 -3.03 -60.24
CA THR A 10 -36.50 -4.16 -61.16
C THR A 10 -36.38 -5.47 -60.41
N ARG A 11 -37.14 -6.44 -60.90
CA ARG A 11 -37.41 -7.79 -60.41
C ARG A 11 -36.28 -8.78 -60.76
N PRO A 12 -36.37 -10.06 -60.32
CA PRO A 12 -35.25 -10.90 -59.97
C PRO A 12 -34.88 -11.89 -61.13
N HIS A 13 -33.60 -12.30 -61.10
CA HIS A 13 -33.15 -13.44 -61.91
C HIS A 13 -33.00 -14.70 -61.04
N ARG A 14 -33.70 -15.76 -61.45
CA ARG A 14 -33.55 -17.16 -61.04
C ARG A 14 -32.25 -17.75 -61.62
N GLY A 15 -31.60 -18.60 -60.82
CA GLY A 15 -30.95 -19.73 -61.41
C GLY A 15 -29.60 -20.19 -60.93
N ARG A 16 -29.62 -21.28 -60.31
CA ARG A 16 -28.78 -22.47 -60.34
C ARG A 16 -28.17 -22.87 -59.01
N GLY A 17 -28.62 -24.03 -58.55
CA GLY A 17 -28.11 -24.72 -57.38
C GLY A 17 -26.70 -25.26 -57.58
N SER A 18 -26.00 -25.32 -56.47
CA SER A 18 -24.77 -26.09 -56.30
C SER A 18 -24.94 -27.02 -55.09
N PRO A 19 -24.30 -28.18 -55.04
CA PRO A 19 -24.68 -29.28 -54.18
C PRO A 19 -24.17 -29.06 -52.76
N GLN A 20 -25.02 -29.37 -51.82
CA GLN A 20 -24.66 -29.47 -50.38
C GLN A 20 -23.62 -30.57 -50.17
N ARG A 21 -22.42 -30.23 -49.75
CA ARG A 21 -21.49 -31.17 -49.11
C ARG A 21 -21.86 -31.24 -47.63
N GLY A 22 -22.38 -32.40 -47.22
CA GLY A 22 -22.62 -32.74 -45.83
C GLY A 22 -21.29 -32.75 -45.05
N LEU A 23 -21.18 -31.91 -44.04
CA LEU A 23 -20.14 -31.99 -43.03
C LEU A 23 -20.55 -33.07 -42.01
N LEU A 24 -19.88 -34.21 -42.11
CA LEU A 24 -19.89 -35.25 -41.06
C LEU A 24 -19.28 -34.69 -39.81
N PHE A 25 -20.09 -34.46 -38.80
CA PHE A 25 -19.58 -34.20 -37.44
C PHE A 25 -18.99 -35.51 -36.90
N ALA A 26 -17.67 -35.56 -36.79
CA ALA A 26 -16.98 -36.60 -36.05
C ALA A 26 -17.25 -36.37 -34.56
N SER A 27 -17.85 -37.38 -33.92
CA SER A 27 -18.06 -37.39 -32.46
C SER A 27 -16.70 -37.34 -31.72
N ALA A 28 -16.54 -36.34 -30.86
CA ALA A 28 -15.38 -36.26 -29.96
C ALA A 28 -15.39 -37.45 -28.99
N PRO A 29 -14.24 -38.02 -28.65
CA PRO A 29 -14.15 -39.10 -27.64
C PRO A 29 -14.52 -38.56 -26.26
N PRO A 30 -15.06 -39.41 -25.36
CA PRO A 30 -15.44 -38.98 -24.03
C PRO A 30 -14.20 -38.51 -23.24
N MET A 31 -14.31 -37.31 -22.63
CA MET A 31 -13.31 -36.77 -21.72
C MET A 31 -13.15 -37.72 -20.54
N SER A 32 -11.98 -38.30 -20.40
CA SER A 32 -11.56 -39.07 -19.24
C SER A 32 -11.61 -38.18 -17.98
N THR A 33 -12.49 -38.52 -17.04
CA THR A 33 -12.51 -37.96 -15.69
C THR A 33 -11.35 -38.55 -14.84
N ALA A 34 -10.13 -38.17 -15.16
CA ALA A 34 -9.02 -38.37 -14.25
C ALA A 34 -9.01 -37.18 -13.26
N SER A 35 -9.63 -37.36 -12.10
CA SER A 35 -9.41 -36.53 -10.93
C SER A 35 -7.96 -36.68 -10.48
N ALA A 36 -7.07 -35.91 -11.12
CA ALA A 36 -5.75 -35.71 -10.59
C ALA A 36 -5.89 -34.74 -9.40
N THR A 37 -5.81 -35.25 -8.19
CA THR A 37 -5.47 -34.46 -6.99
C THR A 37 -4.20 -33.69 -7.30
N LYS A 38 -4.34 -32.42 -7.73
CA LYS A 38 -3.21 -31.49 -7.78
C LYS A 38 -2.66 -31.42 -6.38
N ALA A 39 -1.50 -32.01 -6.13
CA ALA A 39 -0.71 -31.70 -4.97
C ALA A 39 -0.54 -30.16 -4.98
N THR A 40 -1.18 -29.48 -4.04
CA THR A 40 -1.04 -28.02 -3.89
C THR A 40 0.42 -27.76 -3.60
N ALA A 41 1.08 -27.00 -4.44
CA ALA A 41 2.41 -26.50 -4.17
C ALA A 41 2.44 -25.89 -2.77
N PRO A 42 3.54 -26.06 -1.99
CA PRO A 42 3.63 -25.48 -0.65
C PRO A 42 3.38 -23.96 -0.74
N PHE A 43 2.64 -23.42 0.24
CA PHE A 43 2.29 -22.00 0.30
C PHE A 43 3.58 -21.15 0.34
N ASP A 44 3.74 -20.30 -0.66
CA ASP A 44 4.86 -19.34 -0.70
C ASP A 44 4.56 -18.16 0.24
N GLU A 45 5.12 -18.21 1.44
CA GLU A 45 4.95 -17.16 2.45
C GLU A 45 5.57 -15.80 2.06
N PHE A 46 6.46 -15.78 1.07
CA PHE A 46 7.15 -14.57 0.61
C PHE A 46 6.39 -13.82 -0.48
N ASN A 47 5.37 -14.44 -1.07
CA ASN A 47 4.56 -13.81 -2.09
C ASN A 47 3.52 -12.86 -1.47
N PRO A 48 3.64 -11.52 -1.67
CA PRO A 48 2.75 -10.54 -1.04
C PRO A 48 1.30 -10.65 -1.52
N PHE A 49 1.08 -11.09 -2.77
CA PHE A 49 -0.26 -11.28 -3.31
C PHE A 49 -0.96 -12.46 -2.62
N LEU A 50 -0.28 -13.60 -2.47
CA LEU A 50 -0.81 -14.76 -1.75
C LEU A 50 -1.06 -14.45 -0.28
N ALA A 51 -0.16 -13.68 0.35
CA ALA A 51 -0.33 -13.23 1.73
C ALA A 51 -1.58 -12.36 1.90
N MET A 52 -1.79 -11.39 1.01
CA MET A 52 -2.95 -10.52 1.02
C MET A 52 -4.23 -11.32 0.77
N ALA A 53 -4.25 -12.19 -0.24
CA ALA A 53 -5.40 -13.02 -0.58
C ALA A 53 -5.82 -13.91 0.59
N ARG A 54 -4.87 -14.58 1.26
CA ARG A 54 -5.17 -15.43 2.42
C ARG A 54 -5.77 -14.64 3.58
N ARG A 55 -5.23 -13.46 3.90
CA ARG A 55 -5.78 -12.58 4.96
C ARG A 55 -7.18 -12.09 4.62
N PHE A 56 -7.41 -11.73 3.35
CA PHE A 56 -8.73 -11.38 2.85
C PHE A 56 -9.71 -12.55 3.00
N ASP A 57 -9.33 -13.78 2.61
CA ASP A 57 -10.19 -14.96 2.69
C ASP A 57 -10.63 -15.26 4.09
N VAL A 58 -9.71 -15.24 5.05
CA VAL A 58 -10.04 -15.44 6.48
C VAL A 58 -11.05 -14.39 6.96
N ALA A 59 -10.90 -13.13 6.55
CA ALA A 59 -11.83 -12.06 6.91
C ALA A 59 -13.20 -12.26 6.24
N ALA A 60 -13.22 -12.61 4.94
CA ALA A 60 -14.43 -12.87 4.18
C ALA A 60 -15.24 -14.05 4.75
N ASP A 61 -14.55 -15.13 5.18
CA ASP A 61 -15.16 -16.27 5.88
C ASP A 61 -15.82 -15.84 7.18
N ARG A 62 -15.12 -15.05 8.01
CA ARG A 62 -15.64 -14.53 9.28
C ARG A 62 -16.84 -13.60 9.11
N LEU A 63 -16.91 -12.88 7.99
CA LEU A 63 -18.01 -12.01 7.62
C LEU A 63 -19.17 -12.75 6.95
N GLY A 64 -19.00 -14.02 6.56
CA GLY A 64 -19.99 -14.80 5.84
C GLY A 64 -20.31 -14.24 4.45
N LEU A 65 -19.32 -13.66 3.76
CA LEU A 65 -19.51 -13.12 2.41
C LEU A 65 -19.77 -14.25 1.42
N ASP A 66 -20.73 -14.06 0.51
CA ASP A 66 -20.98 -14.99 -0.59
C ASP A 66 -19.85 -14.95 -1.64
N ASP A 67 -19.77 -15.99 -2.48
CA ASP A 67 -18.69 -16.18 -3.44
C ASP A 67 -18.63 -15.06 -4.49
N GLY A 68 -19.80 -14.56 -4.93
CA GLY A 68 -19.86 -13.47 -5.91
C GLY A 68 -19.28 -12.17 -5.36
N LEU A 69 -19.63 -11.80 -4.14
CA LEU A 69 -19.09 -10.61 -3.48
C LEU A 69 -17.58 -10.76 -3.19
N ARG A 70 -17.13 -11.98 -2.82
CA ARG A 70 -15.70 -12.27 -2.65
C ARG A 70 -14.93 -12.07 -3.93
N GLU A 71 -15.45 -12.56 -5.06
CA GLU A 71 -14.81 -12.40 -6.37
C GLU A 71 -14.70 -10.92 -6.76
N VAL A 72 -15.77 -10.16 -6.59
CA VAL A 72 -15.78 -8.71 -6.84
C VAL A 72 -14.74 -7.99 -5.99
N LEU A 73 -14.66 -8.29 -4.69
CA LEU A 73 -13.73 -7.61 -3.79
C LEU A 73 -12.26 -8.03 -3.96
N ARG A 74 -11.99 -9.11 -4.67
CA ARG A 74 -10.64 -9.57 -5.03
C ARG A 74 -10.14 -9.01 -6.36
N THR A 75 -11.08 -8.74 -7.27
CA THR A 75 -10.74 -8.35 -8.63
C THR A 75 -10.58 -6.85 -8.74
N PRO A 76 -9.48 -6.35 -9.30
CA PRO A 76 -9.34 -4.92 -9.57
C PRO A 76 -10.40 -4.41 -10.54
N ASP A 77 -10.95 -3.23 -10.26
CA ASP A 77 -11.94 -2.58 -11.13
C ASP A 77 -11.34 -2.18 -12.49
N LYS A 78 -10.06 -1.77 -12.50
CA LYS A 78 -9.34 -1.36 -13.72
C LYS A 78 -7.85 -1.60 -13.62
N GLU A 79 -7.27 -2.00 -14.75
CA GLU A 79 -5.83 -2.13 -14.92
C GLU A 79 -5.39 -1.47 -16.22
N LEU A 80 -4.33 -0.70 -16.17
CA LEU A 80 -3.77 -0.03 -17.33
C LEU A 80 -2.27 -0.30 -17.42
N THR A 81 -1.83 -0.78 -18.59
CA THR A 81 -0.42 -0.89 -18.95
C THR A 81 -0.11 0.13 -20.03
N VAL A 82 0.91 0.93 -19.82
CA VAL A 82 1.29 2.01 -20.75
C VAL A 82 2.73 1.89 -21.21
N SER A 83 2.94 2.21 -22.49
CA SER A 83 4.27 2.39 -23.08
C SER A 83 4.74 3.83 -22.88
N ILE A 84 5.97 3.99 -22.39
CA ILE A 84 6.57 5.27 -22.02
C ILE A 84 7.82 5.51 -22.89
N PRO A 85 7.67 5.97 -24.13
CA PRO A 85 8.82 6.35 -24.96
C PRO A 85 9.43 7.65 -24.47
N VAL A 86 10.74 7.65 -24.20
CA VAL A 86 11.50 8.79 -23.68
C VAL A 86 12.78 9.00 -24.47
N LEU A 87 13.03 10.23 -24.87
CA LEU A 87 14.32 10.64 -25.42
C LEU A 87 15.31 10.78 -24.26
N MET A 88 16.34 9.93 -24.25
CA MET A 88 17.38 9.93 -23.22
C MET A 88 18.37 11.07 -23.42
N ASP A 89 19.16 11.40 -22.40
CA ASP A 89 20.16 12.47 -22.47
C ASP A 89 21.24 12.22 -23.54
N ASN A 90 21.46 10.95 -23.89
CA ASN A 90 22.39 10.57 -24.97
C ASN A 90 21.75 10.62 -26.39
N GLY A 91 20.56 11.18 -26.53
CA GLY A 91 19.85 11.33 -27.80
C GLY A 91 19.15 10.03 -28.30
N LYS A 92 19.25 8.93 -27.61
CA LYS A 92 18.57 7.67 -28.00
C LYS A 92 17.16 7.61 -27.43
N LEU A 93 16.23 7.01 -28.19
CA LEU A 93 14.90 6.70 -27.70
C LEU A 93 14.94 5.40 -26.89
N ARG A 94 14.40 5.44 -25.66
CA ARG A 94 14.18 4.26 -24.82
C ARG A 94 12.70 4.16 -24.46
N VAL A 95 12.15 2.93 -24.40
CA VAL A 95 10.77 2.70 -24.03
C VAL A 95 10.73 2.00 -22.68
N PHE A 96 9.98 2.57 -21.74
CA PHE A 96 9.71 1.99 -20.43
C PHE A 96 8.26 1.47 -20.39
N THR A 97 7.98 0.57 -19.46
CA THR A 97 6.62 0.08 -19.20
C THR A 97 6.13 0.64 -17.88
N GLY A 98 4.91 1.16 -17.87
CA GLY A 98 4.24 1.62 -16.66
C GLY A 98 2.91 0.90 -16.44
N TYR A 99 2.54 0.74 -15.17
CA TYR A 99 1.29 0.15 -14.71
C TYR A 99 0.52 1.11 -13.84
N ARG A 100 -0.82 1.11 -13.94
CA ARG A 100 -1.71 1.69 -12.93
C ARG A 100 -2.87 0.73 -12.70
N VAL A 101 -3.07 0.30 -11.46
CA VAL A 101 -4.17 -0.58 -11.04
C VAL A 101 -5.07 0.20 -10.09
N GLN A 102 -6.36 0.21 -10.38
CA GLN A 102 -7.45 0.71 -9.54
C GLN A 102 -8.18 -0.51 -9.01
N HIS A 103 -7.93 -0.86 -7.74
CA HIS A 103 -8.46 -2.08 -7.17
C HIS A 103 -9.94 -1.96 -6.82
N ASN A 104 -10.33 -0.87 -6.16
CA ASN A 104 -11.72 -0.65 -5.77
C ASN A 104 -11.99 0.85 -5.56
N PHE A 105 -13.07 1.36 -6.10
CA PHE A 105 -13.50 2.77 -5.94
C PHE A 105 -14.89 2.91 -5.29
N SER A 106 -15.42 1.86 -4.67
CA SER A 106 -16.75 1.91 -4.06
C SER A 106 -16.83 2.94 -2.93
N ARG A 107 -15.75 3.18 -2.19
CA ARG A 107 -15.69 4.16 -1.09
C ARG A 107 -15.25 5.57 -1.53
N GLY A 108 -14.79 5.76 -2.74
CA GLY A 108 -14.31 7.04 -3.27
C GLY A 108 -13.18 6.88 -4.26
N PRO A 109 -12.45 7.96 -4.61
CA PRO A 109 -11.36 7.89 -5.58
C PRO A 109 -10.29 6.91 -5.14
N CYS A 110 -9.69 6.21 -6.10
CA CYS A 110 -8.56 5.35 -5.82
C CYS A 110 -7.38 6.14 -5.28
N LYS A 111 -6.63 5.57 -4.34
CA LYS A 111 -5.50 6.22 -3.68
C LYS A 111 -4.34 5.26 -3.59
N GLY A 112 -3.14 5.72 -3.99
CA GLY A 112 -1.92 4.93 -3.78
C GLY A 112 -0.71 5.43 -4.54
N GLY A 113 0.47 5.00 -4.08
CA GLY A 113 1.75 5.43 -4.58
C GLY A 113 2.08 4.95 -5.99
N ILE A 114 3.11 5.57 -6.57
CA ILE A 114 3.75 5.14 -7.82
C ILE A 114 5.18 4.75 -7.48
N ARG A 115 5.57 3.50 -7.79
CA ARG A 115 6.89 2.95 -7.53
C ARG A 115 7.75 2.97 -8.78
N TYR A 116 9.02 3.37 -8.66
CA TYR A 116 10.02 3.23 -9.72
C TYR A 116 11.05 2.20 -9.30
N ALA A 117 11.03 1.02 -9.92
CA ALA A 117 11.99 -0.04 -9.63
C ALA A 117 12.14 -0.99 -10.82
N PRO A 118 13.30 -1.66 -10.98
CA PRO A 118 13.54 -2.55 -12.11
C PRO A 118 12.73 -3.85 -12.05
N ASP A 119 12.28 -4.25 -10.88
CA ASP A 119 11.54 -5.48 -10.58
C ASP A 119 10.02 -5.31 -10.49
N VAL A 120 9.52 -4.11 -10.78
CA VAL A 120 8.07 -3.85 -10.84
C VAL A 120 7.38 -4.76 -11.84
N HIS A 121 6.36 -5.47 -11.40
CA HIS A 121 5.50 -6.30 -12.25
C HIS A 121 4.02 -6.14 -11.88
N LEU A 122 3.14 -6.49 -12.81
CA LEU A 122 1.71 -6.20 -12.69
C LEU A 122 1.07 -6.87 -11.46
N ASP A 123 1.44 -8.12 -11.14
CA ASP A 123 0.86 -8.84 -9.99
C ASP A 123 1.23 -8.18 -8.64
N GLU A 124 2.46 -7.67 -8.53
CA GLU A 124 2.85 -6.85 -7.36
C GLU A 124 1.98 -5.59 -7.26
N VAL A 125 1.79 -4.88 -8.39
CA VAL A 125 0.96 -3.67 -8.43
C VAL A 125 -0.49 -3.95 -8.05
N ARG A 126 -1.05 -5.10 -8.49
CA ARG A 126 -2.39 -5.60 -8.08
C ARG A 126 -2.48 -5.80 -6.57
N ALA A 127 -1.52 -6.53 -6.01
CA ALA A 127 -1.47 -6.80 -4.57
C ALA A 127 -1.40 -5.52 -3.74
N LEU A 128 -0.53 -4.60 -4.14
CA LEU A 128 -0.36 -3.32 -3.46
C LEU A 128 -1.58 -2.40 -3.61
N ALA A 129 -2.29 -2.45 -4.74
CA ALA A 129 -3.54 -1.72 -4.93
C ALA A 129 -4.66 -2.25 -4.01
N ALA A 130 -4.79 -3.57 -3.88
CA ALA A 130 -5.72 -4.20 -2.95
C ALA A 130 -5.37 -3.83 -1.49
N TRP A 131 -4.11 -3.87 -1.13
CA TRP A 131 -3.63 -3.44 0.18
C TRP A 131 -4.02 -1.99 0.52
N MET A 132 -3.93 -1.10 -0.49
CA MET A 132 -4.37 0.28 -0.32
C MET A 132 -5.88 0.40 -0.05
N THR A 133 -6.73 -0.43 -0.68
CA THR A 133 -8.17 -0.49 -0.38
C THR A 133 -8.41 -0.80 1.09
N TRP A 134 -7.76 -1.85 1.59
CA TRP A 134 -7.94 -2.27 3.00
C TRP A 134 -7.37 -1.23 3.96
N LYS A 135 -6.21 -0.67 3.66
CA LYS A 135 -5.57 0.37 4.47
C LYS A 135 -6.44 1.64 4.58
N CYS A 136 -6.96 2.16 3.48
CA CYS A 136 -7.87 3.31 3.50
C CYS A 136 -9.15 3.00 4.28
N SER A 137 -9.66 1.79 4.15
CA SER A 137 -10.88 1.36 4.83
C SER A 137 -10.70 1.20 6.34
N VAL A 138 -9.57 0.68 6.82
CA VAL A 138 -9.29 0.52 8.27
C VAL A 138 -9.35 1.86 9.01
N VAL A 139 -8.77 2.91 8.43
CA VAL A 139 -8.75 4.26 9.02
C VAL A 139 -9.93 5.14 8.59
N ASP A 140 -10.92 4.54 7.95
CA ASP A 140 -12.18 5.15 7.55
C ASP A 140 -12.05 6.43 6.70
N VAL A 141 -11.01 6.52 5.90
CA VAL A 141 -10.89 7.58 4.90
C VAL A 141 -11.69 7.22 3.63
N PRO A 142 -12.35 8.19 2.98
CA PRO A 142 -13.23 7.95 1.83
C PRO A 142 -12.42 7.77 0.54
N PHE A 143 -11.48 6.83 0.55
CA PHE A 143 -10.68 6.44 -0.60
C PHE A 143 -10.85 4.95 -0.90
N GLY A 144 -10.78 4.63 -2.16
CA GLY A 144 -10.51 3.30 -2.66
C GLY A 144 -9.01 2.99 -2.69
N GLY A 145 -8.62 1.90 -3.33
CA GLY A 145 -7.23 1.50 -3.47
C GLY A 145 -6.74 1.58 -4.90
N GLY A 146 -5.58 2.20 -5.09
CA GLY A 146 -4.87 2.22 -6.35
C GLY A 146 -3.37 2.08 -6.14
N LYS A 147 -2.67 1.64 -7.18
CA LYS A 147 -1.21 1.54 -7.18
C LYS A 147 -0.67 1.72 -8.59
N GLY A 148 0.50 2.33 -8.71
CA GLY A 148 1.21 2.42 -9.96
C GLY A 148 2.66 1.99 -9.83
N GLY A 149 3.29 1.74 -10.97
CA GLY A 149 4.71 1.47 -11.03
C GLY A 149 5.26 1.67 -12.43
N VAL A 150 6.54 1.99 -12.52
CA VAL A 150 7.30 2.06 -13.78
C VAL A 150 8.53 1.18 -13.67
N ILE A 151 8.74 0.32 -14.65
CA ILE A 151 9.91 -0.56 -14.72
C ILE A 151 11.11 0.29 -15.15
N CYS A 152 11.90 0.75 -14.18
CA CYS A 152 13.15 1.48 -14.42
C CYS A 152 14.07 1.39 -13.21
N ASP A 153 15.37 1.57 -13.40
CA ASP A 153 16.32 1.77 -12.30
C ASP A 153 16.62 3.27 -12.15
N PRO A 154 16.06 3.97 -11.14
CA PRO A 154 16.27 5.40 -10.97
C PRO A 154 17.71 5.79 -10.69
N ARG A 155 18.56 4.85 -10.24
CA ARG A 155 19.99 5.11 -9.98
C ARG A 155 20.80 5.29 -11.26
N GLU A 156 20.30 4.77 -12.38
CA GLU A 156 20.90 4.86 -13.71
C GLU A 156 20.37 6.04 -14.52
N LEU A 157 19.42 6.80 -13.99
CA LEU A 157 18.69 7.84 -14.70
C LEU A 157 19.01 9.23 -14.16
N SER A 158 19.18 10.19 -15.05
CA SER A 158 19.31 11.58 -14.66
C SER A 158 17.97 12.15 -14.15
N LYS A 159 18.05 13.28 -13.43
CA LYS A 159 16.84 14.00 -12.99
C LYS A 159 15.94 14.38 -14.17
N GLY A 160 16.53 14.80 -15.30
CA GLY A 160 15.80 15.15 -16.52
C GLY A 160 15.12 13.94 -17.17
N GLU A 161 15.77 12.79 -17.15
CA GLU A 161 15.18 11.54 -17.65
C GLU A 161 14.03 11.07 -16.77
N LEU A 162 14.17 11.13 -15.44
CA LEU A 162 13.08 10.84 -14.50
C LEU A 162 11.88 11.79 -14.67
N GLU A 163 12.13 13.07 -14.94
CA GLU A 163 11.07 14.03 -15.24
C GLU A 163 10.32 13.64 -16.51
N ARG A 164 11.04 13.33 -17.60
CA ARG A 164 10.41 12.92 -18.88
C ARG A 164 9.61 11.63 -18.73
N ILE A 165 10.14 10.63 -18.00
CA ILE A 165 9.42 9.39 -17.67
C ILE A 165 8.14 9.72 -16.93
N THR A 166 8.20 10.52 -15.86
CA THR A 166 7.04 10.88 -15.03
C THR A 166 5.98 11.61 -15.85
N ARG A 167 6.35 12.61 -16.62
CA ARG A 167 5.42 13.37 -17.46
C ARG A 167 4.77 12.48 -18.52
N ARG A 168 5.54 11.60 -19.17
CA ARG A 168 5.03 10.70 -20.19
C ARG A 168 4.12 9.61 -19.59
N TYR A 169 4.50 9.05 -18.42
CA TYR A 169 3.65 8.13 -17.68
C TYR A 169 2.34 8.79 -17.28
N THR A 170 2.38 10.00 -16.72
CA THR A 170 1.18 10.77 -16.36
C THR A 170 0.24 10.95 -17.54
N THR A 171 0.76 11.34 -18.70
CA THR A 171 -0.04 11.45 -19.92
C THR A 171 -0.65 10.12 -20.35
N GLY A 172 0.10 9.02 -20.21
CA GLY A 172 -0.38 7.68 -20.58
C GLY A 172 -1.53 7.16 -19.71
N ILE A 173 -1.61 7.60 -18.45
CA ILE A 173 -2.68 7.18 -17.52
C ILE A 173 -3.72 8.29 -17.27
N MET A 174 -3.68 9.38 -18.03
CA MET A 174 -4.48 10.58 -17.83
C MET A 174 -5.99 10.32 -17.72
N ASP A 175 -6.52 9.42 -18.55
CA ASP A 175 -7.95 9.13 -18.65
C ASP A 175 -8.54 8.55 -17.37
N ILE A 176 -7.70 7.90 -16.55
CA ILE A 176 -8.15 7.30 -15.29
C ILE A 176 -7.78 8.15 -14.06
N LEU A 177 -6.95 9.19 -14.22
CA LEU A 177 -6.58 10.09 -13.13
C LEU A 177 -7.66 11.16 -12.87
N GLY A 178 -7.67 11.67 -11.68
CA GLY A 178 -8.53 12.81 -11.28
C GLY A 178 -8.71 12.90 -9.77
N PRO A 179 -8.93 14.11 -9.23
CA PRO A 179 -9.19 14.28 -7.79
C PRO A 179 -10.37 13.45 -7.29
N ASP A 180 -11.34 13.17 -8.15
CA ASP A 180 -12.55 12.38 -7.85
C ASP A 180 -12.49 10.96 -8.42
N ARG A 181 -11.37 10.55 -9.02
CA ARG A 181 -11.19 9.22 -9.66
C ARG A 181 -10.02 8.44 -9.11
N ASP A 182 -8.82 9.02 -9.19
CA ASP A 182 -7.58 8.36 -8.76
C ASP A 182 -6.52 9.40 -8.42
N VAL A 183 -6.03 9.35 -7.19
CA VAL A 183 -5.10 10.32 -6.59
C VAL A 183 -3.78 9.64 -6.26
N PRO A 184 -2.75 9.75 -7.10
CA PRO A 184 -1.43 9.22 -6.84
C PRO A 184 -0.73 9.83 -5.61
N ALA A 185 0.33 9.16 -5.17
CA ALA A 185 1.20 9.57 -4.07
C ALA A 185 2.64 9.07 -4.31
N PRO A 186 3.63 9.52 -3.54
CA PRO A 186 4.98 8.94 -3.59
C PRO A 186 5.00 7.50 -3.05
N ASP A 187 5.95 6.72 -3.56
CA ASP A 187 6.30 5.37 -3.10
C ASP A 187 7.81 5.15 -3.29
N VAL A 188 8.26 3.90 -3.35
CA VAL A 188 9.69 3.58 -3.54
C VAL A 188 10.27 4.32 -4.75
N ASN A 189 11.37 5.02 -4.51
CA ASN A 189 12.13 5.81 -5.49
C ASN A 189 11.35 6.93 -6.19
N THR A 190 10.21 7.36 -5.65
CA THR A 190 9.53 8.59 -6.03
C THR A 190 9.38 9.51 -4.82
N ASN A 191 9.22 10.80 -5.04
CA ASN A 191 9.25 11.80 -3.99
C ASN A 191 8.37 13.02 -4.32
N GLU A 192 8.46 14.05 -3.50
CA GLU A 192 7.73 15.32 -3.69
C GLU A 192 7.96 15.94 -5.08
N GLN A 193 9.20 15.87 -5.62
CA GLN A 193 9.50 16.40 -6.95
C GLN A 193 8.79 15.60 -8.06
N THR A 194 8.72 14.28 -7.91
CA THR A 194 7.97 13.42 -8.84
C THR A 194 6.48 13.80 -8.84
N MET A 195 5.92 14.05 -7.67
CA MET A 195 4.52 14.51 -7.53
C MET A 195 4.29 15.89 -8.12
N ALA A 196 5.27 16.79 -7.99
CA ALA A 196 5.21 18.11 -8.63
C ALA A 196 5.14 18.00 -10.17
N TRP A 197 5.96 17.15 -10.78
CA TRP A 197 5.91 16.92 -12.24
C TRP A 197 4.57 16.30 -12.68
N LEU A 198 4.03 15.37 -11.89
CA LEU A 198 2.74 14.75 -12.19
C LEU A 198 1.61 15.78 -12.11
N MET A 199 1.57 16.57 -11.03
CA MET A 199 0.59 17.62 -10.84
C MET A 199 0.65 18.66 -11.96
N ASP A 200 1.84 19.13 -12.32
CA ASP A 200 2.03 20.09 -13.39
C ASP A 200 1.56 19.54 -14.73
N THR A 201 1.95 18.30 -15.07
CA THR A 201 1.54 17.66 -16.32
C THR A 201 0.01 17.52 -16.40
N TYR A 202 -0.64 17.08 -15.34
CA TYR A 202 -2.09 16.99 -15.29
C TYR A 202 -2.75 18.36 -15.44
N SER A 203 -2.26 19.36 -14.69
CA SER A 203 -2.78 20.73 -14.70
C SER A 203 -2.73 21.37 -16.07
N MET A 204 -1.64 21.14 -16.83
CA MET A 204 -1.51 21.64 -18.21
C MET A 204 -2.57 21.04 -19.14
N HIS A 205 -2.90 19.77 -18.99
CA HIS A 205 -3.92 19.11 -19.81
C HIS A 205 -5.33 19.61 -19.48
N VAL A 206 -5.66 19.80 -18.19
CA VAL A 206 -6.99 20.27 -17.78
C VAL A 206 -7.11 21.80 -17.81
N ARG A 207 -6.03 22.53 -18.21
CA ARG A 207 -6.00 23.98 -18.36
C ARG A 207 -6.30 24.77 -17.09
N ARG A 208 -5.99 24.19 -15.92
CA ARG A 208 -6.07 24.83 -14.60
C ARG A 208 -5.12 24.16 -13.64
N THR A 209 -4.65 24.87 -12.62
CA THR A 209 -3.88 24.26 -11.53
C THR A 209 -4.80 23.35 -10.72
N GLU A 210 -4.48 22.04 -10.68
CA GLU A 210 -5.25 21.04 -9.94
C GLU A 210 -4.37 20.40 -8.87
N THR A 211 -4.34 21.01 -7.68
CA THR A 211 -3.49 20.58 -6.58
C THR A 211 -3.93 19.25 -5.96
N ALA A 212 -5.24 18.98 -5.96
CA ALA A 212 -5.82 17.77 -5.38
C ALA A 212 -5.60 16.50 -6.20
N ILE A 213 -4.93 16.58 -7.38
CA ILE A 213 -4.66 15.42 -8.25
C ILE A 213 -3.67 14.43 -7.64
N VAL A 214 -2.78 14.88 -6.79
CA VAL A 214 -1.76 14.06 -6.11
C VAL A 214 -1.61 14.49 -4.66
N THR A 215 -1.01 13.63 -3.84
CA THR A 215 -0.59 13.98 -2.48
C THR A 215 0.88 13.68 -2.27
N GLY A 216 1.48 14.25 -1.22
CA GLY A 216 2.91 14.18 -0.98
C GLY A 216 3.69 15.16 -1.85
N LYS A 217 3.06 16.29 -2.19
CA LYS A 217 3.67 17.42 -2.92
C LYS A 217 4.56 18.25 -2.00
N PRO A 218 5.48 19.05 -2.56
CA PRO A 218 6.12 20.14 -1.82
C PRO A 218 5.10 21.08 -1.18
N LEU A 219 5.40 21.61 0.00
CA LEU A 219 4.50 22.56 0.69
C LEU A 219 4.11 23.76 -0.17
N ALA A 220 5.05 24.27 -0.96
CA ALA A 220 4.81 25.38 -1.90
C ALA A 220 3.77 25.08 -2.99
N LEU A 221 3.45 23.80 -3.23
CA LEU A 221 2.50 23.34 -4.23
C LEU A 221 1.21 22.77 -3.61
N GLY A 222 0.93 23.07 -2.35
CA GLY A 222 -0.24 22.58 -1.64
C GLY A 222 0.00 21.30 -0.83
N GLY A 223 1.25 20.94 -0.53
CA GLY A 223 1.56 19.85 0.39
C GLY A 223 1.08 20.12 1.81
N SER A 224 0.72 19.07 2.55
CA SER A 224 0.26 19.21 3.95
C SER A 224 1.43 19.24 4.92
N LYS A 225 1.38 20.16 5.88
CA LYS A 225 2.24 20.10 7.09
C LYS A 225 2.00 18.79 7.83
N GLY A 226 3.00 18.31 8.58
CA GLY A 226 2.92 17.05 9.32
C GLY A 226 3.02 15.78 8.44
N ARG A 227 3.01 15.88 7.09
CA ARG A 227 3.03 14.71 6.20
C ARG A 227 4.29 13.86 6.37
N THR A 228 5.44 14.49 6.56
CA THR A 228 6.73 13.79 6.71
C THR A 228 6.75 12.87 7.92
N GLU A 229 6.17 13.31 9.04
CA GLU A 229 6.13 12.54 10.29
C GLU A 229 4.94 11.58 10.38
N ALA A 230 3.95 11.72 9.53
CA ALA A 230 2.63 11.10 9.67
C ALA A 230 2.66 9.57 9.88
N THR A 231 3.52 8.86 9.15
CA THR A 231 3.61 7.40 9.27
C THR A 231 4.24 6.98 10.59
N GLY A 232 5.37 7.58 10.97
CA GLY A 232 6.02 7.32 12.27
C GLY A 232 5.14 7.74 13.45
N ARG A 233 4.38 8.83 13.30
CA ARG A 233 3.41 9.28 14.31
C ARG A 233 2.25 8.29 14.45
N GLY A 234 1.76 7.73 13.35
CA GLY A 234 0.77 6.64 13.38
C GLY A 234 1.27 5.43 14.17
N VAL A 235 2.50 4.99 13.90
CA VAL A 235 3.17 3.90 14.64
C VAL A 235 3.22 4.23 16.14
N MET A 236 3.64 5.44 16.52
CA MET A 236 3.70 5.86 17.94
C MET A 236 2.30 5.82 18.57
N ILE A 237 1.27 6.38 17.92
CA ILE A 237 -0.09 6.44 18.47
C ILE A 237 -0.63 5.03 18.74
N VAL A 238 -0.55 4.12 17.77
CA VAL A 238 -1.06 2.75 17.96
C VAL A 238 -0.22 1.94 18.95
N THR A 239 1.08 2.22 19.05
CA THR A 239 1.93 1.63 20.11
C THR A 239 1.43 2.04 21.48
N ARG A 240 1.19 3.32 21.70
CA ARG A 240 0.66 3.84 22.96
C ARG A 240 -0.71 3.23 23.31
N GLU A 241 -1.61 3.11 22.35
CA GLU A 241 -2.91 2.47 22.59
C GLU A 241 -2.76 0.98 22.93
N ALA A 242 -1.85 0.26 22.25
CA ALA A 242 -1.55 -1.13 22.54
C ALA A 242 -0.93 -1.32 23.95
N LEU A 243 -0.02 -0.44 24.37
CA LEU A 243 0.56 -0.47 25.72
C LEU A 243 -0.50 -0.30 26.81
N LYS A 244 -1.48 0.58 26.61
CA LYS A 244 -2.62 0.73 27.55
C LYS A 244 -3.37 -0.60 27.71
N LYS A 245 -3.58 -1.36 26.63
CA LYS A 245 -4.24 -2.68 26.66
C LYS A 245 -3.41 -3.75 27.37
N LEU A 246 -2.09 -3.68 27.20
CA LEU A 246 -1.16 -4.60 27.87
C LEU A 246 -0.87 -4.21 29.33
N GLY A 247 -1.39 -3.08 29.83
CA GLY A 247 -1.12 -2.56 31.16
C GLY A 247 0.34 -2.14 31.36
N LEU A 248 1.03 -1.80 30.28
CA LEU A 248 2.43 -1.39 30.29
C LEU A 248 2.55 0.14 30.31
N ARG A 249 3.39 0.67 31.19
CA ARG A 249 3.69 2.11 31.26
C ARG A 249 4.88 2.43 30.35
N PRO A 250 4.81 3.48 29.54
CA PRO A 250 5.86 3.83 28.55
C PRO A 250 7.28 3.86 29.14
N GLU A 251 7.47 4.43 30.33
CA GLU A 251 8.75 4.56 31.00
C GLU A 251 9.45 3.22 31.33
N ASN A 252 8.69 2.12 31.34
CA ASN A 252 9.19 0.78 31.61
C ASN A 252 9.35 -0.08 30.34
N VAL A 253 9.11 0.51 29.16
CA VAL A 253 9.06 -0.23 27.88
C VAL A 253 10.39 -0.07 27.13
N ARG A 254 10.97 -1.20 26.74
CA ARG A 254 12.14 -1.28 25.85
C ARG A 254 11.68 -1.52 24.42
N VAL A 255 12.15 -0.68 23.51
CA VAL A 255 11.74 -0.70 22.09
C VAL A 255 12.92 -1.03 21.21
N VAL A 256 12.74 -1.96 20.29
CA VAL A 256 13.64 -2.25 19.17
C VAL A 256 13.01 -1.74 17.89
N VAL A 257 13.71 -0.90 17.13
CA VAL A 257 13.25 -0.35 15.85
C VAL A 257 14.14 -0.82 14.72
N GLN A 258 13.62 -1.67 13.85
CA GLN A 258 14.33 -2.09 12.65
C GLN A 258 14.12 -1.06 11.53
N GLY A 259 15.22 -0.51 11.03
CA GLY A 259 15.20 0.53 10.01
C GLY A 259 15.18 1.94 10.61
N SER A 260 16.06 2.82 10.11
CA SER A 260 16.20 4.22 10.53
C SER A 260 15.81 5.21 9.44
N GLY A 261 14.98 4.79 8.49
CA GLY A 261 14.41 5.64 7.45
C GLY A 261 13.29 6.56 7.97
N ASN A 262 12.50 7.11 7.05
CA ASN A 262 11.42 8.05 7.38
C ASN A 262 10.42 7.50 8.40
N VAL A 263 10.10 6.21 8.36
CA VAL A 263 9.15 5.61 9.31
C VAL A 263 9.83 5.26 10.62
N GLY A 264 10.89 4.44 10.55
CA GLY A 264 11.56 3.93 11.75
C GLY A 264 12.30 5.01 12.54
N GLY A 265 13.03 5.92 11.87
CA GLY A 265 13.74 7.01 12.54
C GLY A 265 12.79 7.98 13.25
N ILE A 266 11.71 8.39 12.56
CA ILE A 266 10.70 9.27 13.15
C ILE A 266 9.92 8.54 14.25
N GLY A 267 9.52 7.28 14.01
CA GLY A 267 8.87 6.43 14.99
C GLY A 267 9.70 6.30 16.26
N ALA A 268 10.99 5.99 16.14
CA ALA A 268 11.92 5.89 17.28
C ALA A 268 12.00 7.20 18.09
N MET A 269 12.09 8.35 17.38
CA MET A 269 12.12 9.66 18.04
C MET A 269 10.83 9.94 18.81
N LEU A 270 9.67 9.67 18.22
CA LEU A 270 8.39 9.92 18.84
C LEU A 270 8.15 8.97 20.02
N LEU A 271 8.48 7.67 19.89
CA LEU A 271 8.39 6.70 20.98
C LEU A 271 9.29 7.08 22.17
N ALA A 272 10.52 7.56 21.89
CA ALA A 272 11.40 8.08 22.94
C ALA A 272 10.82 9.33 23.62
N ARG A 273 10.15 10.23 22.90
CA ARG A 273 9.46 11.40 23.48
C ARG A 273 8.26 11.01 24.36
N GLU A 274 7.60 9.89 24.07
CA GLU A 274 6.56 9.31 24.93
C GLU A 274 7.13 8.62 26.19
N GLY A 275 8.45 8.65 26.39
CA GLY A 275 9.14 8.10 27.56
C GLY A 275 9.63 6.65 27.39
N MET A 276 9.43 6.02 26.25
CA MET A 276 9.90 4.66 26.01
C MET A 276 11.41 4.61 25.77
N LYS A 277 12.06 3.54 26.19
CA LYS A 277 13.49 3.32 26.02
C LYS A 277 13.78 2.63 24.69
N VAL A 278 14.23 3.35 23.67
CA VAL A 278 14.71 2.76 22.44
C VAL A 278 16.08 2.15 22.67
N VAL A 279 16.17 0.81 22.65
CA VAL A 279 17.39 0.07 22.96
C VAL A 279 18.16 -0.37 21.72
N SER A 280 17.52 -0.38 20.54
CA SER A 280 18.20 -0.74 19.30
C SER A 280 17.56 -0.04 18.10
N MET A 281 18.42 0.38 17.17
CA MET A 281 18.04 0.89 15.83
C MET A 281 18.94 0.25 14.78
N SER A 282 18.48 0.15 13.52
CA SER A 282 19.28 -0.41 12.42
C SER A 282 19.15 0.37 11.13
N ASP A 283 20.10 0.16 10.26
CA ASP A 283 20.04 0.51 8.83
C ASP A 283 20.29 -0.73 7.95
N MET A 284 20.50 -0.52 6.66
CA MET A 284 20.76 -1.62 5.73
C MET A 284 22.10 -2.34 5.98
N TYR A 285 23.01 -1.75 6.73
CA TYR A 285 24.35 -2.28 7.00
C TYR A 285 24.46 -3.03 8.33
N GLY A 286 23.53 -2.82 9.26
CA GLY A 286 23.55 -3.46 10.56
C GLY A 286 22.73 -2.72 11.61
N ALA A 287 22.74 -3.26 12.82
CA ALA A 287 22.04 -2.69 13.97
C ALA A 287 23.04 -2.18 15.02
N ILE A 288 22.58 -1.20 15.79
CA ILE A 288 23.24 -0.75 17.03
C ILE A 288 22.33 -1.08 18.22
N HIS A 289 22.91 -1.49 19.32
CA HIS A 289 22.22 -1.87 20.55
C HIS A 289 22.87 -1.29 21.80
N ASN A 290 22.04 -0.71 22.67
CA ASN A 290 22.45 -0.28 24.01
C ASN A 290 21.32 -0.62 25.00
N PRO A 291 21.50 -1.58 25.92
CA PRO A 291 20.46 -1.95 26.90
C PRO A 291 20.04 -0.79 27.81
N ALA A 292 20.94 0.19 28.04
CA ALA A 292 20.62 1.38 28.83
C ALA A 292 19.73 2.39 28.08
N GLY A 293 19.56 2.21 26.76
CA GLY A 293 18.85 3.09 25.85
C GLY A 293 19.80 3.90 24.95
N LEU A 294 19.31 4.22 23.77
CA LEU A 294 19.99 5.07 22.78
C LEU A 294 19.52 6.52 22.94
N ASP A 295 20.43 7.47 22.77
CA ASP A 295 20.06 8.87 22.51
C ASP A 295 19.60 8.96 21.03
N VAL A 296 18.29 8.82 20.82
CA VAL A 296 17.72 8.76 19.46
C VAL A 296 18.03 10.03 18.65
N PRO A 297 17.90 11.26 19.18
CA PRO A 297 18.33 12.46 18.49
C PRO A 297 19.80 12.41 18.03
N GLU A 298 20.70 11.96 18.89
CA GLU A 298 22.14 11.84 18.55
C GLU A 298 22.36 10.78 17.48
N VAL A 299 21.72 9.60 17.58
CA VAL A 299 21.81 8.52 16.58
C VAL A 299 21.34 9.01 15.21
N LEU A 300 20.23 9.74 15.14
CA LEU A 300 19.70 10.27 13.89
C LEU A 300 20.58 11.39 13.31
N ALA A 301 21.17 12.22 14.15
CA ALA A 301 22.15 13.22 13.73
C ALA A 301 23.41 12.55 13.15
N TYR A 302 23.92 11.51 13.83
CA TYR A 302 25.04 10.71 13.33
C TYR A 302 24.73 10.07 11.97
N LEU A 303 23.56 9.44 11.84
CA LEU A 303 23.11 8.80 10.59
C LEU A 303 23.01 9.83 9.44
N LYS A 304 22.48 11.02 9.72
CA LYS A 304 22.37 12.10 8.73
C LYS A 304 23.74 12.52 8.21
N ALA A 305 24.73 12.63 9.10
CA ALA A 305 26.11 13.05 8.76
C ALA A 305 26.88 11.94 8.04
N ASN A 306 26.77 10.69 8.50
CA ASN A 306 27.62 9.57 8.05
C ASN A 306 26.93 8.64 7.03
N LYS A 307 25.62 8.80 6.79
CA LYS A 307 24.78 7.98 5.89
C LYS A 307 24.67 6.50 6.28
N LYS A 308 25.24 6.09 7.39
CA LYS A 308 25.21 4.73 7.94
C LYS A 308 25.42 4.76 9.44
N LEU A 309 24.87 3.76 10.15
CA LEU A 309 25.07 3.57 11.60
C LEU A 309 26.41 2.90 11.91
N ALA A 310 27.03 2.24 10.94
CA ALA A 310 28.36 1.63 11.11
C ALA A 310 29.37 2.69 11.57
N GLY A 311 30.06 2.36 12.70
CA GLY A 311 31.02 3.28 13.32
C GLY A 311 30.45 4.17 14.44
N TYR A 312 29.16 4.08 14.76
CA TYR A 312 28.61 4.72 15.95
C TYR A 312 29.17 4.07 17.22
N THR A 313 29.88 4.82 18.05
CA THR A 313 30.74 4.26 19.14
C THR A 313 30.05 4.08 20.48
N LYS A 314 28.84 4.64 20.68
CA LYS A 314 28.13 4.61 21.96
C LYS A 314 27.14 3.42 22.09
N ALA A 315 27.26 2.42 21.21
CA ALA A 315 26.43 1.24 21.21
C ALA A 315 27.16 0.04 20.62
N GLU A 316 26.75 -1.15 20.99
CA GLU A 316 27.23 -2.42 20.42
C GLU A 316 26.68 -2.57 18.98
N HIS A 317 27.50 -3.14 18.09
CA HIS A 317 27.10 -3.44 16.71
C HIS A 317 26.65 -4.88 16.58
N LEU A 318 25.50 -5.09 15.93
CA LEU A 318 24.88 -6.38 15.70
C LEU A 318 24.49 -6.55 14.22
N PRO A 319 24.46 -7.80 13.70
CA PRO A 319 23.82 -8.05 12.41
C PRO A 319 22.31 -7.84 12.49
N ASN A 320 21.68 -7.40 11.38
CA ASN A 320 20.24 -7.11 11.33
C ASN A 320 19.35 -8.30 11.75
N SER A 321 19.78 -9.53 11.45
CA SER A 321 19.06 -10.74 11.85
C SER A 321 19.00 -10.94 13.37
N ALA A 322 20.06 -10.58 14.11
CA ALA A 322 20.08 -10.69 15.56
C ALA A 322 19.21 -9.61 16.24
N GLN A 323 19.02 -8.45 15.61
CA GLN A 323 18.24 -7.36 16.15
C GLN A 323 16.79 -7.76 16.44
N LEU A 324 16.17 -8.51 15.53
CA LEU A 324 14.76 -8.92 15.67
C LEU A 324 14.52 -9.85 16.87
N GLU A 325 15.56 -10.56 17.32
CA GLU A 325 15.52 -11.55 18.41
C GLU A 325 15.99 -10.98 19.76
N LEU A 326 16.27 -9.65 19.82
CA LEU A 326 16.65 -8.99 21.06
C LEU A 326 15.51 -9.06 22.09
N ASP A 327 15.91 -9.08 23.36
CA ASP A 327 14.95 -8.98 24.46
C ASP A 327 14.41 -7.56 24.56
N CYS A 328 13.12 -7.41 24.24
CA CYS A 328 12.40 -6.14 24.25
C CYS A 328 10.91 -6.35 24.53
N ASP A 329 10.22 -5.27 24.89
CA ASP A 329 8.78 -5.30 25.09
C ASP A 329 8.03 -5.01 23.77
N VAL A 330 8.59 -4.10 22.96
CA VAL A 330 8.03 -3.68 21.66
C VAL A 330 9.06 -3.82 20.57
N LEU A 331 8.68 -4.49 19.48
CA LEU A 331 9.43 -4.57 18.23
C LEU A 331 8.71 -3.80 17.13
N VAL A 332 9.42 -2.87 16.48
CA VAL A 332 8.90 -2.07 15.36
C VAL A 332 9.69 -2.42 14.09
N PRO A 333 9.23 -3.38 13.28
CA PRO A 333 9.81 -3.66 11.96
C PRO A 333 9.39 -2.55 10.99
N ALA A 334 10.32 -1.66 10.64
CA ALA A 334 10.10 -0.47 9.80
C ALA A 334 11.11 -0.37 8.64
N ALA A 335 11.70 -1.51 8.21
CA ALA A 335 12.63 -1.57 7.09
C ALA A 335 11.93 -2.02 5.80
N THR A 336 11.84 -3.33 5.56
CA THR A 336 11.27 -3.92 4.34
C THR A 336 10.25 -5.01 4.69
N GLU A 337 9.62 -5.58 3.65
CA GLU A 337 8.77 -6.76 3.78
C GLU A 337 9.55 -8.01 4.22
N ASN A 338 8.82 -9.04 4.69
CA ASN A 338 9.32 -10.39 4.97
C ASN A 338 10.50 -10.45 5.95
N GLN A 339 10.51 -9.61 6.99
CA GLN A 339 11.55 -9.60 8.02
C GLN A 339 11.29 -10.64 9.11
N ILE A 340 10.04 -10.80 9.52
CA ILE A 340 9.59 -11.82 10.47
C ILE A 340 8.91 -12.92 9.67
N THR A 341 9.54 -14.09 9.68
CA THR A 341 9.18 -15.26 8.86
C THR A 341 8.97 -16.48 9.73
N SER A 342 8.47 -17.58 9.16
CA SER A 342 8.39 -18.87 9.86
C SER A 342 9.72 -19.32 10.48
N LYS A 343 10.86 -18.84 9.93
CA LYS A 343 12.19 -19.22 10.37
C LYS A 343 12.65 -18.53 11.66
N ASN A 344 12.14 -17.34 11.99
CA ASN A 344 12.58 -16.58 13.18
C ASN A 344 11.45 -16.23 14.15
N ALA A 345 10.19 -16.39 13.77
CA ALA A 345 9.02 -16.02 14.60
C ALA A 345 9.03 -16.70 15.98
N GLU A 346 9.51 -17.95 16.08
CA GLU A 346 9.62 -18.66 17.38
C GLU A 346 10.64 -18.02 18.34
N ARG A 347 11.63 -17.28 17.82
CA ARG A 347 12.68 -16.65 18.63
C ARG A 347 12.44 -15.19 18.97
N ILE A 348 11.38 -14.58 18.42
CA ILE A 348 10.97 -13.21 18.76
C ILE A 348 10.57 -13.17 20.24
N LYS A 349 11.14 -12.24 20.99
CA LYS A 349 10.90 -12.08 22.44
C LYS A 349 9.92 -10.96 22.78
N ALA A 350 9.64 -10.09 21.82
CA ALA A 350 8.72 -8.98 22.01
C ALA A 350 7.30 -9.46 22.40
N LYS A 351 6.64 -8.73 23.28
CA LYS A 351 5.22 -8.92 23.64
C LYS A 351 4.30 -8.23 22.64
N LEU A 352 4.80 -7.18 22.01
CA LEU A 352 4.08 -6.35 21.05
C LEU A 352 4.95 -6.13 19.81
N ILE A 353 4.37 -6.38 18.64
CA ILE A 353 4.96 -6.03 17.33
C ILE A 353 4.08 -4.94 16.70
N VAL A 354 4.68 -3.85 16.25
CA VAL A 354 3.98 -2.75 15.57
C VAL A 354 4.59 -2.52 14.20
N GLU A 355 3.87 -2.86 13.16
CA GLU A 355 4.40 -2.93 11.80
C GLU A 355 4.49 -1.56 11.13
N GLY A 356 5.68 -0.97 11.16
CA GLY A 356 5.98 0.28 10.45
C GLY A 356 6.17 0.10 8.94
N ALA A 357 6.78 -0.99 8.49
CA ALA A 357 6.91 -1.36 7.08
C ALA A 357 5.60 -2.00 6.55
N ASN A 358 5.49 -2.17 5.23
CA ASN A 358 4.41 -2.95 4.64
C ASN A 358 4.81 -4.43 4.61
N GLY A 359 3.93 -5.32 5.06
CA GLY A 359 4.13 -6.76 5.05
C GLY A 359 5.42 -7.27 5.72
N PRO A 360 5.88 -6.71 6.84
CA PRO A 360 7.14 -7.15 7.45
C PRO A 360 7.03 -8.55 8.07
N THR A 361 5.82 -9.02 8.37
CA THR A 361 5.55 -10.34 8.93
C THR A 361 4.81 -11.22 7.92
N THR A 362 5.36 -12.39 7.63
CA THR A 362 4.75 -13.36 6.73
C THR A 362 3.51 -14.01 7.36
N VAL A 363 2.67 -14.65 6.55
CA VAL A 363 1.43 -15.28 7.04
C VAL A 363 1.74 -16.42 8.01
N LEU A 364 2.75 -17.26 7.70
CA LEU A 364 3.14 -18.35 8.59
C LEU A 364 3.74 -17.85 9.90
N ALA A 365 4.49 -16.76 9.86
CA ALA A 365 4.98 -16.09 11.06
C ALA A 365 3.84 -15.52 11.92
N ASP A 366 2.82 -14.92 11.32
CA ASP A 366 1.61 -14.45 12.04
C ASP A 366 0.96 -15.58 12.83
N GLU A 367 0.79 -16.76 12.23
CA GLU A 367 0.20 -17.93 12.88
C GLU A 367 1.03 -18.42 14.09
N ILE A 368 2.35 -18.33 13.98
CA ILE A 368 3.28 -18.65 15.08
C ILE A 368 3.16 -17.63 16.21
N LEU A 369 3.20 -16.35 15.88
CA LEU A 369 3.13 -15.25 16.84
C LEU A 369 1.79 -15.24 17.60
N ASP A 370 0.68 -15.49 16.88
CA ASP A 370 -0.67 -15.56 17.47
C ASP A 370 -0.76 -16.71 18.47
N ARG A 371 -0.29 -17.92 18.13
CA ARG A 371 -0.22 -19.07 19.07
C ARG A 371 0.62 -18.78 20.30
N ARG A 372 1.65 -17.93 20.18
CA ARG A 372 2.52 -17.52 21.29
C ARG A 372 1.93 -16.38 22.12
N GLY A 373 0.76 -15.84 21.73
CA GLY A 373 0.12 -14.71 22.40
C GLY A 373 0.84 -13.36 22.20
N VAL A 374 1.65 -13.23 21.15
CA VAL A 374 2.30 -11.97 20.79
C VAL A 374 1.29 -11.07 20.07
N MET A 375 1.03 -9.88 20.61
CA MET A 375 0.15 -8.92 19.97
C MET A 375 0.83 -8.30 18.74
N VAL A 376 0.20 -8.39 17.57
CA VAL A 376 0.72 -7.77 16.34
C VAL A 376 -0.26 -6.69 15.88
N ILE A 377 0.17 -5.42 15.90
CA ILE A 377 -0.58 -4.33 15.26
C ILE A 377 -0.19 -4.29 13.79
N PRO A 378 -1.12 -4.64 12.88
CA PRO A 378 -0.79 -4.85 11.49
C PRO A 378 -0.46 -3.55 10.75
N ASP A 379 0.31 -3.68 9.70
CA ASP A 379 0.75 -2.61 8.80
C ASP A 379 -0.40 -1.74 8.26
N ILE A 380 -1.53 -2.37 7.86
CA ILE A 380 -2.70 -1.62 7.35
C ILE A 380 -3.32 -0.67 8.39
N LEU A 381 -3.03 -0.86 9.68
CA LEU A 381 -3.38 0.07 10.75
C LEU A 381 -2.17 0.91 11.17
N ALA A 382 -1.05 0.27 11.54
CA ALA A 382 0.07 0.94 12.20
C ALA A 382 0.70 2.05 11.34
N ASN A 383 0.93 1.79 10.07
CA ASN A 383 1.53 2.76 9.15
C ASN A 383 0.51 3.60 8.36
N ALA A 384 -0.78 3.49 8.68
CA ALA A 384 -1.85 4.22 7.99
C ALA A 384 -1.87 5.73 8.28
N GLY A 385 -1.09 6.21 9.24
CA GLY A 385 -0.93 7.65 9.48
C GLY A 385 -0.53 8.41 8.21
N GLY A 386 0.32 7.81 7.37
CA GLY A 386 0.72 8.39 6.10
C GLY A 386 -0.43 8.62 5.12
N VAL A 387 -1.31 7.64 4.92
CA VAL A 387 -2.47 7.79 4.04
C VAL A 387 -3.54 8.70 4.65
N THR A 388 -3.67 8.71 5.97
CA THR A 388 -4.57 9.61 6.69
C THR A 388 -4.19 11.08 6.45
N VAL A 389 -2.91 11.45 6.60
CA VAL A 389 -2.48 12.82 6.31
C VAL A 389 -2.48 13.10 4.80
N SER A 390 -2.29 12.10 3.94
CA SER A 390 -2.54 12.27 2.51
C SER A 390 -4.01 12.60 2.21
N TYR A 391 -4.96 12.00 2.93
CA TYR A 391 -6.36 12.40 2.84
C TYR A 391 -6.57 13.85 3.31
N PHE A 392 -5.94 14.26 4.41
CA PHE A 392 -6.02 15.65 4.87
C PHE A 392 -5.43 16.64 3.86
N GLU A 393 -4.32 16.27 3.19
CA GLU A 393 -3.75 17.07 2.10
C GLU A 393 -4.77 17.28 0.97
N TRP A 394 -5.38 16.18 0.51
CA TRP A 394 -6.42 16.22 -0.52
C TRP A 394 -7.63 17.08 -0.09
N VAL A 395 -8.09 16.99 1.17
CA VAL A 395 -9.17 17.84 1.71
C VAL A 395 -8.79 19.30 1.70
N GLN A 396 -7.57 19.65 2.13
CA GLN A 396 -7.06 21.01 2.14
C GLN A 396 -6.95 21.59 0.72
N ASP A 397 -6.44 20.80 -0.23
CA ASP A 397 -6.36 21.18 -1.64
C ASP A 397 -7.76 21.44 -2.24
N ARG A 398 -8.74 20.58 -1.94
CA ARG A 398 -10.13 20.73 -2.40
C ARG A 398 -10.83 21.92 -1.77
N ALA A 399 -10.52 22.23 -0.52
CA ALA A 399 -11.10 23.36 0.20
C ALA A 399 -10.37 24.69 -0.08
N GLY A 400 -9.14 24.65 -0.61
CA GLY A 400 -8.30 25.84 -0.77
C GLY A 400 -7.89 26.48 0.57
N TYR A 401 -7.93 25.71 1.66
CA TYR A 401 -7.63 26.19 3.02
C TYR A 401 -6.70 25.22 3.75
N PHE A 402 -5.51 25.71 4.13
CA PHE A 402 -4.43 24.88 4.69
C PHE A 402 -4.40 24.98 6.22
N TRP A 403 -4.24 23.80 6.86
CA TRP A 403 -4.22 23.67 8.31
C TRP A 403 -2.81 23.86 8.87
N THR A 404 -2.74 24.25 10.15
CA THR A 404 -1.47 24.21 10.88
C THR A 404 -1.06 22.76 11.17
N GLU A 405 0.20 22.55 11.50
CA GLU A 405 0.71 21.21 11.81
C GLU A 405 0.03 20.61 13.04
N GLU A 406 -0.28 21.45 14.05
CA GLU A 406 -0.98 21.04 15.26
C GLU A 406 -2.38 20.51 14.95
N VAL A 407 -3.11 21.16 14.03
CA VAL A 407 -4.43 20.72 13.59
C VAL A 407 -4.33 19.38 12.85
N VAL A 408 -3.36 19.24 11.94
CA VAL A 408 -3.11 17.98 11.23
C VAL A 408 -2.80 16.85 12.22
N ASN A 409 -1.88 17.09 13.17
CA ASN A 409 -1.46 16.10 14.15
C ASN A 409 -2.60 15.71 15.10
N SER A 410 -3.41 16.68 15.57
CA SER A 410 -4.56 16.43 16.44
C SER A 410 -5.63 15.57 15.72
N ARG A 411 -5.92 15.87 14.46
CA ARG A 411 -6.87 15.08 13.66
C ARG A 411 -6.32 13.68 13.36
N LEU A 412 -5.02 13.56 13.09
CA LEU A 412 -4.37 12.26 12.93
C LEU A 412 -4.48 11.41 14.19
N GLU A 413 -4.25 12.02 15.36
CA GLU A 413 -4.42 11.38 16.67
C GLU A 413 -5.81 10.78 16.81
N GLN A 414 -6.86 11.57 16.54
CA GLN A 414 -8.25 11.12 16.63
C GLN A 414 -8.54 9.95 15.70
N VAL A 415 -8.12 10.04 14.43
CA VAL A 415 -8.35 8.96 13.44
C VAL A 415 -7.63 7.68 13.85
N MET A 416 -6.35 7.76 14.23
CA MET A 416 -5.57 6.56 14.57
C MET A 416 -6.08 5.89 15.85
N THR A 417 -6.43 6.67 16.87
CA THR A 417 -6.97 6.15 18.14
C THR A 417 -8.34 5.50 17.93
N SER A 418 -9.25 6.15 17.19
CA SER A 418 -10.57 5.58 16.91
C SER A 418 -10.48 4.33 16.02
N SER A 419 -9.55 4.32 15.06
CA SER A 419 -9.31 3.15 14.20
C SER A 419 -8.74 1.97 14.99
N PHE A 420 -7.81 2.22 15.91
CA PHE A 420 -7.30 1.18 16.80
C PHE A 420 -8.43 0.55 17.64
N ALA A 421 -9.27 1.38 18.26
CA ALA A 421 -10.42 0.90 19.05
C ALA A 421 -11.41 0.09 18.19
N ALA A 422 -11.68 0.53 16.95
CA ALA A 422 -12.57 -0.20 16.05
C ALA A 422 -12.00 -1.57 15.64
N VAL A 423 -10.71 -1.63 15.33
CA VAL A 423 -10.02 -2.90 15.02
C VAL A 423 -10.03 -3.84 16.20
N GLU A 424 -9.76 -3.34 17.42
CA GLU A 424 -9.83 -4.13 18.65
C GLU A 424 -11.23 -4.68 18.90
N ALA A 425 -12.26 -3.88 18.70
CA ALA A 425 -13.64 -4.30 18.85
C ALA A 425 -14.01 -5.47 17.91
N GLU A 426 -13.61 -5.37 16.62
CA GLU A 426 -13.84 -6.46 15.66
C GLU A 426 -12.99 -7.70 15.99
N ALA A 427 -11.73 -7.53 16.37
CA ALA A 427 -10.88 -8.64 16.82
C ALA A 427 -11.51 -9.38 18.00
N LYS A 428 -11.98 -8.67 19.02
CA LYS A 428 -12.66 -9.23 20.20
C LYS A 428 -13.99 -9.93 19.83
N LYS A 429 -14.81 -9.27 19.03
CA LYS A 429 -16.12 -9.79 18.58
C LYS A 429 -16.00 -11.13 17.86
N HIS A 430 -14.95 -11.27 17.03
CA HIS A 430 -14.72 -12.47 16.22
C HIS A 430 -13.71 -13.47 16.83
N GLY A 431 -13.19 -13.22 18.05
CA GLY A 431 -12.16 -14.07 18.66
C GLY A 431 -10.93 -14.22 17.79
N ALA A 432 -10.44 -13.11 17.24
CA ALA A 432 -9.37 -13.07 16.25
C ALA A 432 -8.21 -12.17 16.71
N SER A 433 -7.04 -12.31 16.07
CA SER A 433 -5.91 -11.41 16.26
C SER A 433 -6.24 -9.98 15.76
N MET A 434 -5.45 -8.98 16.20
CA MET A 434 -5.59 -7.60 15.73
C MET A 434 -5.45 -7.49 14.20
N ARG A 435 -4.60 -8.31 13.57
CA ARG A 435 -4.48 -8.37 12.11
C ARG A 435 -5.77 -8.81 11.44
N ILE A 436 -6.33 -9.92 11.88
CA ILE A 436 -7.58 -10.43 11.30
C ILE A 436 -8.73 -9.47 11.61
N GLY A 437 -8.79 -8.89 12.81
CA GLY A 437 -9.74 -7.84 13.16
C GLY A 437 -9.67 -6.63 12.23
N ALA A 438 -8.46 -6.19 11.85
CA ALA A 438 -8.27 -5.10 10.90
C ALA A 438 -8.78 -5.45 9.49
N TYR A 439 -8.54 -6.68 9.01
CA TYR A 439 -9.09 -7.13 7.73
C TYR A 439 -10.62 -7.30 7.78
N ILE A 440 -11.19 -7.85 8.87
CA ILE A 440 -12.65 -7.94 9.06
C ILE A 440 -13.28 -6.55 8.98
N LEU A 441 -12.74 -5.58 9.72
CA LEU A 441 -13.21 -4.19 9.69
C LEU A 441 -13.12 -3.59 8.28
N ALA A 442 -11.97 -3.74 7.63
CA ALA A 442 -11.73 -3.15 6.32
C ALA A 442 -12.63 -3.75 5.24
N VAL A 443 -12.65 -5.09 5.14
CA VAL A 443 -13.45 -5.83 4.16
C VAL A 443 -14.94 -5.59 4.41
N GLY A 444 -15.39 -5.64 5.67
CA GLY A 444 -16.79 -5.40 6.04
C GLY A 444 -17.27 -3.99 5.63
N ARG A 445 -16.45 -2.96 5.83
CA ARG A 445 -16.78 -1.58 5.38
C ARG A 445 -16.90 -1.46 3.87
N VAL A 446 -15.97 -2.08 3.11
CA VAL A 446 -16.02 -2.04 1.63
C VAL A 446 -17.21 -2.85 1.12
N ALA A 447 -17.43 -4.06 1.65
CA ALA A 447 -18.55 -4.92 1.30
C ALA A 447 -19.90 -4.23 1.54
N ASN A 448 -20.08 -3.61 2.71
CA ASN A 448 -21.29 -2.87 3.05
C ASN A 448 -21.56 -1.72 2.05
N VAL A 449 -20.54 -0.93 1.72
CA VAL A 449 -20.70 0.18 0.76
C VAL A 449 -21.01 -0.36 -0.64
N TYR A 450 -20.38 -1.45 -1.06
CA TYR A 450 -20.67 -2.09 -2.34
C TYR A 450 -22.13 -2.58 -2.40
N GLN A 451 -22.60 -3.26 -1.35
CA GLN A 451 -24.00 -3.73 -1.26
C GLN A 451 -25.01 -2.58 -1.26
N LEU A 452 -24.73 -1.48 -0.51
CA LEU A 452 -25.59 -0.30 -0.48
C LEU A 452 -25.69 0.40 -1.84
N ARG A 453 -24.61 0.42 -2.63
CA ARG A 453 -24.61 1.00 -3.98
C ARG A 453 -25.30 0.11 -5.00
N GLY A 454 -25.37 -1.19 -4.72
CA GLY A 454 -25.87 -2.20 -5.65
C GLY A 454 -24.96 -2.45 -6.85
N THR A 455 -25.25 -3.49 -7.60
CA THR A 455 -24.56 -3.81 -8.85
C THR A 455 -25.31 -3.16 -10.00
N TYR A 456 -24.64 -2.27 -10.72
CA TYR A 456 -25.20 -1.72 -11.95
C TYR A 456 -25.08 -2.79 -13.05
N ALA A 457 -26.21 -3.20 -13.64
CA ALA A 457 -26.34 -4.17 -14.71
C ALA A 457 -26.66 -3.50 -16.04
#